data_a18eedac9b1f9efa546ed61710841799
#
_entry.id   a18eedac9b1f9efa546ed61710841799
#
_cell.length_a   1.000
_cell.length_b   1.000
_cell.length_c   1.000
_cell.angle_alpha   90.00
_cell.angle_beta   90.00
_cell.angle_gamma   90.00
#
_symmetry.space_group_name_H-M   'P 1'
#
loop_
_entity.id
_entity.type
_entity.pdbx_description
1 polymer ?
#
loop_
_entity_poly.entity_id
_entity_poly.type
_entity_poly.pdbx_seq_one_letter_code
_entity_poly.pdbx_strand_id
1 'polypeptide(L)'
;MAAGRTVTGAQPHSLHAYFLRPGDARSRVLDQVEQLHEGRSFRRRRVTAIQHGEPILSLDCSFTVDRSEVTDYDPAPSMPPPEDCGAFTRADPGRGRLTPWNVLDARRVPGYDDIPLGRSTAVDFWLRFRGAAANVMPEAVLTYLSDLSLASTAVRPTQRNPGGRHDVTGVTSLDHSLWFHRRPDLSDWLLYTKAAPAVGSARALSAGRIFNRDGTLAASVSQEALLHTGPRD
;
A
#
# COMPACT_ATOMS: atom_id res chain seq x y z
N MET A 1 0.55 10.15 -9.51
CA MET A 1 0.42 11.60 -9.82
C MET A 1 0.66 11.91 -11.29
N ALA A 2 1.76 11.45 -11.91
CA ALA A 2 2.05 11.76 -13.32
C ALA A 2 0.88 11.41 -14.27
N ALA A 3 0.39 10.17 -14.24
CA ALA A 3 -0.76 9.75 -15.04
C ALA A 3 -2.01 10.62 -14.84
N GLY A 4 -2.35 10.96 -13.59
CA GLY A 4 -3.53 11.78 -13.27
C GLY A 4 -3.49 13.19 -13.86
N ARG A 5 -2.30 13.75 -14.07
CA ARG A 5 -2.14 15.07 -14.70
C ARG A 5 -2.47 15.08 -16.19
N THR A 6 -2.54 13.92 -16.83
CA THR A 6 -2.85 13.74 -18.25
C THR A 6 -4.30 13.33 -18.51
N VAL A 7 -5.13 13.29 -17.47
CA VAL A 7 -6.54 12.87 -17.56
C VAL A 7 -7.43 13.95 -16.95
N THR A 8 -8.48 14.33 -17.65
CA THR A 8 -9.45 15.35 -17.21
C THR A 8 -10.82 14.73 -17.08
N GLY A 9 -11.55 15.05 -15.99
CA GLY A 9 -12.94 14.61 -15.79
C GLY A 9 -13.14 13.12 -15.57
N ALA A 10 -12.09 12.39 -15.13
CA ALA A 10 -12.19 11.00 -14.71
C ALA A 10 -11.29 10.78 -13.49
N GLN A 11 -11.64 9.80 -12.66
CA GLN A 11 -10.94 9.44 -11.43
C GLN A 11 -10.23 8.09 -11.62
N PRO A 12 -9.08 7.88 -11.01
CA PRO A 12 -8.45 6.56 -11.04
C PRO A 12 -9.33 5.54 -10.30
N HIS A 13 -9.53 4.37 -10.91
CA HIS A 13 -10.25 3.27 -10.27
C HIS A 13 -9.36 2.05 -10.02
N SER A 14 -8.24 1.93 -10.74
CA SER A 14 -7.25 0.88 -10.48
C SER A 14 -5.86 1.27 -10.97
N LEU A 15 -4.86 0.68 -10.34
CA LEU A 15 -3.48 0.68 -10.82
C LEU A 15 -2.81 -0.68 -10.57
N HIS A 16 -1.85 -1.02 -11.45
CA HIS A 16 -1.04 -2.23 -11.35
C HIS A 16 0.40 -1.86 -11.69
N ALA A 17 1.31 -2.14 -10.77
CA ALA A 17 2.71 -1.77 -10.89
C ALA A 17 3.64 -2.97 -10.71
N TYR A 18 4.76 -2.97 -11.43
CA TYR A 18 5.90 -3.85 -11.19
C TYR A 18 7.11 -3.01 -10.81
N PHE A 19 7.77 -3.40 -9.73
CA PHE A 19 9.06 -2.87 -9.33
C PHE A 19 10.17 -3.63 -10.07
N LEU A 20 10.88 -2.94 -10.96
CA LEU A 20 11.83 -3.58 -11.86
C LEU A 20 13.26 -3.55 -11.32
N ARG A 21 13.63 -2.47 -10.65
CA ARG A 21 14.96 -2.24 -10.10
C ARG A 21 14.90 -1.37 -8.85
N PRO A 22 15.88 -1.46 -7.94
CA PRO A 22 16.00 -0.51 -6.84
C PRO A 22 16.20 0.92 -7.36
N GLY A 23 15.45 1.87 -6.79
CA GLY A 23 15.64 3.29 -7.07
C GLY A 23 16.70 3.91 -6.13
N ASP A 24 17.47 4.90 -6.63
CA ASP A 24 18.33 5.75 -5.81
C ASP A 24 17.58 7.02 -5.40
N ALA A 25 17.34 7.16 -4.10
CA ALA A 25 16.62 8.33 -3.56
C ALA A 25 17.39 9.66 -3.73
N ARG A 26 18.66 9.64 -4.10
CA ARG A 26 19.48 10.84 -4.36
C ARG A 26 19.37 11.32 -5.81
N SER A 27 18.85 10.48 -6.69
CA SER A 27 18.75 10.74 -8.12
C SER A 27 17.32 11.10 -8.52
N ARG A 28 17.20 11.95 -9.54
CA ARG A 28 15.88 12.30 -10.09
C ARG A 28 15.25 11.11 -10.78
N VAL A 29 13.93 11.02 -10.69
CA VAL A 29 13.09 10.08 -11.45
C VAL A 29 12.44 10.84 -12.59
N LEU A 30 12.51 10.29 -13.80
CA LEU A 30 11.75 10.75 -14.96
C LEU A 30 10.53 9.85 -15.11
N ASP A 31 9.33 10.41 -15.03
CA ASP A 31 8.09 9.71 -15.30
C ASP A 31 7.71 9.90 -16.79
N GLN A 32 7.84 8.85 -17.57
CA GLN A 32 7.34 8.81 -18.94
C GLN A 32 5.90 8.29 -18.92
N VAL A 33 4.96 9.10 -19.43
CA VAL A 33 3.54 8.75 -19.48
C VAL A 33 3.13 8.47 -20.92
N GLU A 34 2.60 7.27 -21.14
CA GLU A 34 2.04 6.81 -22.40
C GLU A 34 0.51 6.74 -22.32
N GLN A 35 -0.17 7.28 -23.31
CA GLN A 35 -1.62 7.16 -23.44
C GLN A 35 -1.95 5.87 -24.17
N LEU A 36 -2.41 4.85 -23.42
CA LEU A 36 -2.77 3.54 -24.00
C LEU A 36 -4.19 3.53 -24.57
N HIS A 37 -5.11 4.24 -23.92
CA HIS A 37 -6.51 4.28 -24.31
C HIS A 37 -7.17 5.59 -23.86
N GLU A 38 -8.03 6.15 -24.74
CA GLU A 38 -8.82 7.35 -24.45
C GLU A 38 -10.27 7.09 -24.91
N GLY A 39 -11.06 6.48 -24.05
CA GLY A 39 -12.47 6.19 -24.28
C GLY A 39 -13.41 7.12 -23.53
N ARG A 40 -14.69 7.06 -23.86
CA ARG A 40 -15.72 7.86 -23.20
C ARG A 40 -15.91 7.50 -21.73
N SER A 41 -15.82 6.22 -21.38
CA SER A 41 -16.05 5.70 -20.02
C SER A 41 -14.75 5.39 -19.29
N PHE A 42 -13.74 4.90 -20.00
CA PHE A 42 -12.47 4.48 -19.43
C PHE A 42 -11.29 5.09 -20.19
N ARG A 43 -10.25 5.45 -19.45
CA ARG A 43 -8.97 5.93 -19.98
C ARG A 43 -7.84 5.19 -19.32
N ARG A 44 -6.78 4.87 -20.07
CA ARG A 44 -5.61 4.16 -19.55
C ARG A 44 -4.33 4.91 -19.84
N ARG A 45 -3.46 4.89 -18.84
CA ARG A 45 -2.12 5.46 -18.93
C ARG A 45 -1.12 4.42 -18.42
N ARG A 46 -0.03 4.30 -19.15
CA ARG A 46 1.17 3.64 -18.65
C ARG A 46 2.15 4.68 -18.16
N VAL A 47 2.77 4.43 -17.03
CA VAL A 47 3.87 5.24 -16.50
C VAL A 47 5.08 4.36 -16.36
N THR A 48 6.18 4.78 -16.98
CA THR A 48 7.51 4.17 -16.77
C THR A 48 8.34 5.16 -15.97
N ALA A 49 8.74 4.80 -14.77
CA ALA A 49 9.67 5.60 -13.97
C ALA A 49 11.10 5.19 -14.34
N ILE A 50 11.93 6.17 -14.72
CA ILE A 50 13.26 5.95 -15.27
C ILE A 50 14.29 6.68 -14.40
N GLN A 51 15.37 5.98 -14.06
CA GLN A 51 16.58 6.57 -13.47
C GLN A 51 17.81 6.10 -14.23
N HIS A 52 18.76 7.00 -14.45
CA HIS A 52 20.01 6.70 -15.17
C HIS A 52 19.82 6.02 -16.53
N GLY A 53 18.70 6.33 -17.22
CA GLY A 53 18.34 5.71 -18.50
C GLY A 53 17.66 4.34 -18.40
N GLU A 54 17.51 3.77 -17.17
CA GLU A 54 16.94 2.46 -16.94
C GLU A 54 15.56 2.55 -16.29
N PRO A 55 14.57 1.75 -16.72
CA PRO A 55 13.28 1.69 -16.07
C PRO A 55 13.41 1.03 -14.69
N ILE A 56 12.91 1.69 -13.64
CA ILE A 56 12.89 1.18 -12.27
C ILE A 56 11.49 0.72 -11.85
N LEU A 57 10.43 1.23 -12.50
CA LEU A 57 9.05 0.86 -12.25
C LEU A 57 8.24 0.97 -13.54
N SER A 58 7.32 0.04 -13.75
CA SER A 58 6.27 0.11 -14.77
C SER A 58 4.91 0.03 -14.11
N LEU A 59 4.00 0.96 -14.44
CA LEU A 59 2.68 1.07 -13.82
C LEU A 59 1.63 1.35 -14.90
N ASP A 60 0.57 0.55 -14.92
CA ASP A 60 -0.65 0.83 -15.67
C ASP A 60 -1.73 1.38 -14.74
N CYS A 61 -2.31 2.53 -15.08
CA CYS A 61 -3.37 3.16 -14.34
C CYS A 61 -4.62 3.32 -15.21
N SER A 62 -5.77 2.91 -14.69
CA SER A 62 -7.07 3.03 -15.34
C SER A 62 -7.93 4.05 -14.61
N PHE A 63 -8.61 4.89 -15.41
CA PHE A 63 -9.48 5.96 -14.95
C PHE A 63 -10.91 5.72 -15.46
N THR A 64 -11.90 6.09 -14.67
CA THR A 64 -13.32 6.03 -15.05
C THR A 64 -14.01 7.35 -14.76
N VAL A 65 -15.05 7.65 -15.55
CA VAL A 65 -16.00 8.68 -15.19
C VAL A 65 -16.91 8.09 -14.10
N ASP A 66 -17.12 8.84 -13.03
CA ASP A 66 -17.97 8.40 -11.91
C ASP A 66 -19.39 8.03 -12.40
N ARG A 67 -19.84 6.85 -12.01
CA ARG A 67 -21.15 6.29 -12.31
C ARG A 67 -21.68 5.61 -11.05
N SER A 68 -22.06 6.39 -10.07
CA SER A 68 -22.50 5.92 -8.75
C SER A 68 -23.94 5.38 -8.79
N GLU A 69 -24.14 4.16 -9.27
CA GLU A 69 -25.51 3.58 -9.31
C GLU A 69 -25.69 2.43 -8.31
N VAL A 70 -24.68 1.59 -8.09
CA VAL A 70 -24.77 0.47 -7.15
C VAL A 70 -23.49 0.40 -6.30
N THR A 71 -23.65 0.39 -4.99
CA THR A 71 -22.52 0.24 -4.07
C THR A 71 -22.87 -0.79 -3.01
N ASP A 72 -22.16 -1.91 -3.06
CA ASP A 72 -22.20 -2.95 -2.03
C ASP A 72 -20.76 -3.39 -1.74
N TYR A 73 -20.32 -3.22 -0.49
CA TYR A 73 -18.99 -3.57 -0.03
C TYR A 73 -19.07 -4.22 1.34
N ASP A 74 -18.16 -5.15 1.60
CA ASP A 74 -17.98 -5.67 2.96
C ASP A 74 -17.76 -4.51 3.94
N PRO A 75 -18.45 -4.50 5.07
CA PRO A 75 -18.25 -3.46 6.09
C PRO A 75 -16.83 -3.53 6.67
N ALA A 76 -16.39 -2.41 7.22
CA ALA A 76 -15.18 -2.41 8.02
C ALA A 76 -15.31 -3.38 9.20
N PRO A 77 -14.25 -4.13 9.53
CA PRO A 77 -14.26 -4.95 10.73
C PRO A 77 -14.40 -4.05 11.97
N SER A 78 -15.10 -4.56 13.01
CA SER A 78 -15.20 -3.86 14.28
C SER A 78 -13.82 -3.77 14.94
N MET A 79 -13.33 -2.55 15.13
CA MET A 79 -12.02 -2.27 15.70
C MET A 79 -12.14 -1.16 16.76
N PRO A 80 -11.27 -1.17 17.78
CA PRO A 80 -11.16 -0.04 18.69
C PRO A 80 -10.88 1.26 17.90
N PRO A 81 -11.46 2.39 18.31
CA PRO A 81 -11.20 3.67 17.63
C PRO A 81 -9.74 4.08 17.80
N PRO A 82 -9.20 4.93 16.93
CA PRO A 82 -7.78 5.30 16.95
C PRO A 82 -7.36 5.96 18.26
N GLU A 83 -8.26 6.61 18.96
CA GLU A 83 -8.03 7.24 20.27
C GLU A 83 -7.63 6.22 21.34
N ASP A 84 -8.18 5.01 21.26
CA ASP A 84 -7.93 3.90 22.20
C ASP A 84 -6.75 3.01 21.76
N CYS A 85 -6.13 3.31 20.63
CA CYS A 85 -5.02 2.56 20.07
C CYS A 85 -3.67 3.21 20.40
N GLY A 86 -2.67 2.37 20.69
CA GLY A 86 -1.31 2.83 20.98
C GLY A 86 -0.64 3.50 19.77
N ALA A 87 0.10 4.58 20.00
CA ALA A 87 0.90 5.21 18.96
C ALA A 87 1.92 4.21 18.39
N PHE A 88 1.97 4.12 17.07
CA PHE A 88 2.98 3.35 16.37
C PHE A 88 4.08 4.28 15.88
N THR A 89 5.25 4.16 16.49
CA THR A 89 6.46 4.85 16.04
C THR A 89 7.44 3.79 15.56
N ARG A 90 7.73 3.80 14.26
CA ARG A 90 8.86 3.02 13.75
C ARG A 90 10.12 3.85 13.97
N ALA A 91 10.90 3.50 14.99
CA ALA A 91 12.23 4.06 15.14
C ALA A 91 13.07 3.63 13.92
N ASP A 92 13.58 4.59 13.16
CA ASP A 92 14.62 4.36 12.16
C ASP A 92 15.96 4.77 12.81
N PRO A 93 16.71 3.81 13.39
CA PRO A 93 17.99 4.15 13.99
C PRO A 93 19.00 4.46 12.88
N GLY A 94 19.22 5.72 12.59
CA GLY A 94 20.40 6.15 11.86
C GLY A 94 20.19 6.88 10.54
N ARG A 95 18.99 7.24 10.14
CA ARG A 95 18.76 8.07 8.94
C ARG A 95 17.96 9.30 9.28
N GLY A 96 18.62 10.44 9.42
CA GLY A 96 17.99 11.77 9.46
C GLY A 96 17.27 12.16 8.16
N ARG A 97 16.68 11.20 7.45
CA ARG A 97 15.89 11.37 6.22
C ARG A 97 14.42 11.34 6.60
N LEU A 98 13.63 12.13 5.89
CA LEU A 98 12.17 12.04 5.91
C LEU A 98 11.79 10.58 5.65
N THR A 99 11.47 9.84 6.70
CA THR A 99 10.89 8.52 6.54
C THR A 99 9.43 8.69 6.14
N PRO A 100 8.84 7.75 5.40
CA PRO A 100 7.41 7.78 5.07
C PRO A 100 6.52 8.03 6.29
N TRP A 101 6.96 7.60 7.46
CA TRP A 101 6.23 7.73 8.73
C TRP A 101 6.22 9.16 9.31
N ASN A 102 7.09 10.07 8.84
CA ASN A 102 7.11 11.45 9.34
C ASN A 102 5.91 12.29 8.87
N VAL A 103 5.24 11.86 7.81
CA VAL A 103 4.03 12.53 7.27
C VAL A 103 2.74 11.85 7.73
N LEU A 104 2.85 10.87 8.64
CA LEU A 104 1.73 10.09 9.13
C LEU A 104 1.66 10.06 10.64
N ASP A 105 0.43 10.11 11.17
CA ASP A 105 0.09 9.50 12.44
C ASP A 105 -0.29 8.04 12.19
N ALA A 106 0.28 7.14 12.96
CA ALA A 106 -0.09 5.74 12.92
C ALA A 106 -0.45 5.25 14.33
N ARG A 107 -1.52 4.46 14.42
CA ARG A 107 -1.97 3.81 15.65
C ARG A 107 -2.11 2.33 15.37
N ARG A 108 -1.58 1.51 16.26
CA ARG A 108 -1.64 0.06 16.14
C ARG A 108 -2.88 -0.45 16.85
N VAL A 109 -3.71 -1.20 16.13
CA VAL A 109 -4.88 -1.86 16.74
C VAL A 109 -4.38 -2.92 17.72
N PRO A 110 -4.90 -2.98 18.96
CA PRO A 110 -4.55 -4.01 19.95
C PRO A 110 -4.93 -5.43 19.48
N GLY A 111 -4.35 -6.44 20.16
CA GLY A 111 -4.63 -7.84 19.87
C GLY A 111 -3.73 -8.50 18.83
N TYR A 112 -2.87 -7.73 18.17
CA TYR A 112 -1.93 -8.27 17.20
C TYR A 112 -0.90 -9.24 17.80
N ASP A 113 -0.45 -9.00 19.02
CA ASP A 113 0.53 -9.85 19.70
C ASP A 113 -0.13 -11.07 20.37
N ASP A 114 -1.44 -11.02 20.61
CA ASP A 114 -2.22 -12.05 21.29
C ASP A 114 -2.80 -13.11 20.32
N ILE A 115 -2.68 -12.90 19.01
CA ILE A 115 -3.19 -13.85 18.02
C ILE A 115 -2.31 -15.11 18.03
N PRO A 116 -2.88 -16.30 18.30
CA PRO A 116 -2.14 -17.54 18.33
C PRO A 116 -1.35 -17.77 17.03
N LEU A 117 -0.15 -18.28 17.18
CA LEU A 117 0.69 -18.69 16.06
C LEU A 117 -0.09 -19.61 15.12
N GLY A 118 -0.23 -19.23 13.86
CA GLY A 118 -0.79 -20.07 12.80
C GLY A 118 -2.19 -19.71 12.28
N ARG A 119 -2.93 -18.75 12.87
CA ARG A 119 -4.31 -18.47 12.44
C ARG A 119 -4.60 -17.08 11.88
N SER A 120 -3.80 -16.07 12.10
CA SER A 120 -3.99 -14.76 11.49
C SER A 120 -2.66 -14.07 11.24
N THR A 121 -2.52 -13.54 10.05
CA THR A 121 -1.43 -12.67 9.64
C THR A 121 -1.89 -11.21 9.59
N ALA A 122 -3.09 -10.92 10.12
CA ALA A 122 -3.67 -9.60 10.08
C ALA A 122 -2.82 -8.61 10.90
N VAL A 123 -2.55 -7.47 10.30
CA VAL A 123 -1.87 -6.35 10.93
C VAL A 123 -2.65 -5.10 10.63
N ASP A 124 -3.36 -4.60 11.61
CA ASP A 124 -4.30 -3.51 11.42
C ASP A 124 -3.76 -2.23 12.04
N PHE A 125 -3.86 -1.14 11.29
CA PHE A 125 -3.44 0.18 11.71
C PHE A 125 -4.49 1.22 11.38
N TRP A 126 -4.63 2.19 12.26
CA TRP A 126 -5.19 3.47 11.93
C TRP A 126 -4.07 4.38 11.42
N LEU A 127 -4.29 4.98 10.27
CA LEU A 127 -3.35 5.91 9.63
C LEU A 127 -4.03 7.26 9.41
N ARG A 128 -3.32 8.36 9.69
CA ARG A 128 -3.79 9.72 9.40
C ARG A 128 -2.68 10.51 8.74
N PHE A 129 -3.00 11.16 7.63
CA PHE A 129 -2.07 12.00 6.90
C PHE A 129 -1.90 13.36 7.61
N ARG A 130 -0.65 13.77 7.83
CA ARG A 130 -0.31 15.05 8.50
C ARG A 130 -0.11 16.19 7.52
N GLY A 131 -0.07 15.95 6.21
CA GLY A 131 0.17 16.96 5.20
C GLY A 131 -1.05 17.83 4.92
N ALA A 132 -0.84 18.92 4.18
CA ALA A 132 -1.93 19.74 3.66
C ALA A 132 -2.67 18.96 2.56
N ALA A 133 -3.81 18.36 2.89
CA ALA A 133 -4.61 17.54 1.98
C ALA A 133 -5.17 18.32 0.79
N ALA A 134 -5.30 19.66 0.92
CA ALA A 134 -5.95 20.51 -0.07
C ALA A 134 -5.25 20.57 -1.44
N ASN A 135 -3.94 20.26 -1.50
CA ASN A 135 -3.12 20.42 -2.70
C ASN A 135 -2.63 19.09 -3.30
N VAL A 136 -3.11 17.95 -2.78
CA VAL A 136 -2.71 16.63 -3.26
C VAL A 136 -3.91 15.84 -3.74
N MET A 137 -3.69 15.04 -4.78
CA MET A 137 -4.68 14.06 -5.24
C MET A 137 -4.84 12.98 -4.17
N PRO A 138 -6.02 12.83 -3.54
CA PRO A 138 -6.21 11.89 -2.44
C PRO A 138 -5.84 10.44 -2.80
N GLU A 139 -6.14 10.03 -4.02
CA GLU A 139 -5.83 8.69 -4.53
C GLU A 139 -4.31 8.46 -4.65
N ALA A 140 -3.55 9.50 -4.95
CA ALA A 140 -2.08 9.40 -4.97
C ALA A 140 -1.49 9.24 -3.56
N VAL A 141 -2.06 9.93 -2.57
CA VAL A 141 -1.69 9.73 -1.16
C VAL A 141 -2.07 8.32 -0.73
N LEU A 142 -3.29 7.86 -1.07
CA LEU A 142 -3.73 6.51 -0.73
C LEU A 142 -2.83 5.44 -1.36
N THR A 143 -2.41 5.62 -2.62
CA THR A 143 -1.44 4.74 -3.29
C THR A 143 -0.12 4.65 -2.51
N TYR A 144 0.39 5.78 -2.03
CA TYR A 144 1.58 5.80 -1.21
C TYR A 144 1.37 5.12 0.15
N LEU A 145 0.23 5.36 0.82
CA LEU A 145 -0.11 4.74 2.10
C LEU A 145 -0.29 3.23 1.97
N SER A 146 -0.86 2.76 0.86
CA SER A 146 -1.16 1.35 0.63
C SER A 146 0.09 0.47 0.53
N ASP A 147 1.22 1.01 0.05
CA ASP A 147 2.51 0.28 0.01
C ASP A 147 3.19 0.21 1.38
N LEU A 148 2.86 1.13 2.30
CA LEU A 148 3.52 1.20 3.60
C LEU A 148 3.29 -0.08 4.41
N SER A 149 4.37 -0.80 4.66
CA SER A 149 4.41 -2.03 5.45
C SER A 149 3.56 -3.21 4.93
N LEU A 150 3.01 -3.15 3.70
CA LEU A 150 2.21 -4.24 3.16
C LEU A 150 3.06 -5.50 2.95
N ALA A 151 4.18 -5.39 2.25
CA ALA A 151 5.12 -6.49 2.04
C ALA A 151 5.65 -7.08 3.36
N SER A 152 5.91 -6.24 4.37
CA SER A 152 6.40 -6.70 5.67
C SER A 152 5.37 -7.48 6.50
N THR A 153 4.09 -7.42 6.13
CA THR A 153 3.04 -8.25 6.75
C THR A 153 3.35 -9.75 6.59
N ALA A 154 4.04 -10.13 5.51
CA ALA A 154 4.42 -11.50 5.23
C ALA A 154 5.58 -12.05 6.09
N VAL A 155 6.36 -11.18 6.73
CA VAL A 155 7.50 -11.63 7.57
C VAL A 155 7.02 -12.40 8.78
N ARG A 156 5.89 -12.03 9.34
CA ARG A 156 5.36 -12.59 10.58
C ARG A 156 5.00 -14.08 10.52
N PRO A 157 4.31 -14.58 9.46
CA PRO A 157 4.07 -16.01 9.32
C PRO A 157 5.34 -16.85 9.29
N THR A 158 6.40 -16.31 8.70
CA THR A 158 7.68 -17.03 8.55
C THR A 158 8.46 -17.10 9.87
N GLN A 159 8.40 -16.06 10.70
CA GLN A 159 8.98 -16.06 12.05
C GLN A 159 8.26 -17.03 13.00
N ARG A 160 7.04 -17.43 12.66
CA ARG A 160 6.19 -18.31 13.46
C ARG A 160 6.32 -19.79 13.13
N ASN A 161 7.15 -20.17 12.16
CA ASN A 161 7.41 -21.57 11.85
C ASN A 161 8.68 -22.05 12.57
N PRO A 162 8.60 -22.65 13.78
CA PRO A 162 9.76 -23.06 14.55
C PRO A 162 10.56 -24.20 13.89
N GLY A 163 10.03 -24.83 12.84
CA GLY A 163 10.72 -25.83 12.01
C GLY A 163 11.39 -25.27 10.76
N GLY A 164 11.28 -23.97 10.50
CA GLY A 164 11.95 -23.33 9.36
C GLY A 164 13.47 -23.27 9.58
N ARG A 165 14.24 -23.66 8.55
CA ARG A 165 15.70 -23.64 8.60
C ARG A 165 16.32 -22.26 8.40
N HIS A 166 15.51 -21.26 8.01
CA HIS A 166 15.97 -19.93 7.64
C HIS A 166 15.08 -18.87 8.23
N ASP A 167 15.67 -17.79 8.70
CA ASP A 167 14.96 -16.58 9.07
C ASP A 167 14.79 -15.64 7.87
N VAL A 168 13.66 -14.95 7.80
CA VAL A 168 13.48 -13.89 6.82
C VAL A 168 14.28 -12.67 7.29
N THR A 169 15.30 -12.34 6.52
CA THR A 169 16.22 -11.22 6.78
C THR A 169 15.79 -9.93 6.08
N GLY A 170 14.89 -10.03 5.11
CA GLY A 170 14.37 -8.88 4.38
C GLY A 170 13.25 -9.23 3.42
N VAL A 171 12.58 -8.21 2.91
CA VAL A 171 11.56 -8.32 1.87
C VAL A 171 11.82 -7.29 0.78
N THR A 172 11.55 -7.69 -0.47
CA THR A 172 11.57 -6.81 -1.64
C THR A 172 10.25 -6.92 -2.37
N SER A 173 9.55 -5.80 -2.53
CA SER A 173 8.30 -5.75 -3.29
C SER A 173 8.56 -6.09 -4.77
N LEU A 174 7.73 -6.95 -5.36
CA LEU A 174 7.80 -7.34 -6.77
C LEU A 174 6.77 -6.57 -7.59
N ASP A 175 5.55 -6.46 -7.07
CA ASP A 175 4.44 -5.75 -7.68
C ASP A 175 3.64 -4.96 -6.65
N HIS A 176 2.65 -4.21 -7.11
CA HIS A 176 1.66 -3.55 -6.27
C HIS A 176 0.40 -3.29 -7.08
N SER A 177 -0.74 -3.78 -6.61
CA SER A 177 -2.04 -3.60 -7.27
C SER A 177 -3.03 -2.96 -6.31
N LEU A 178 -3.75 -1.94 -6.80
CA LEU A 178 -4.68 -1.15 -6.00
C LEU A 178 -5.96 -0.88 -6.79
N TRP A 179 -7.12 -1.04 -6.14
CA TRP A 179 -8.44 -0.69 -6.65
C TRP A 179 -9.06 0.34 -5.73
N PHE A 180 -9.46 1.47 -6.30
CA PHE A 180 -10.15 2.55 -5.59
C PHE A 180 -11.65 2.33 -5.69
N HIS A 181 -12.33 2.31 -4.56
CA HIS A 181 -13.78 2.11 -4.47
C HIS A 181 -14.51 3.39 -4.13
N ARG A 182 -13.93 4.17 -3.20
CA ARG A 182 -14.43 5.48 -2.80
C ARG A 182 -13.29 6.45 -2.58
N ARG A 183 -13.59 7.73 -2.63
CA ARG A 183 -12.60 8.76 -2.33
C ARG A 183 -12.16 8.64 -0.87
N PRO A 184 -10.86 8.58 -0.58
CA PRO A 184 -10.36 8.56 0.79
C PRO A 184 -10.54 9.92 1.45
N ASP A 185 -10.99 9.92 2.69
CA ASP A 185 -11.00 11.11 3.53
C ASP A 185 -9.64 11.26 4.23
N LEU A 186 -8.78 12.09 3.65
CA LEU A 186 -7.44 12.37 4.21
C LEU A 186 -7.45 13.32 5.39
N SER A 187 -8.59 13.91 5.73
CA SER A 187 -8.73 14.83 6.87
C SER A 187 -8.89 14.07 8.19
N ASP A 188 -9.26 12.80 8.13
CA ASP A 188 -9.49 11.94 9.28
C ASP A 188 -8.67 10.64 9.19
N TRP A 189 -8.89 9.73 10.13
CA TRP A 189 -8.23 8.44 10.21
C TRP A 189 -8.75 7.46 9.15
N LEU A 190 -7.82 6.71 8.57
CA LEU A 190 -8.10 5.56 7.70
C LEU A 190 -7.74 4.27 8.44
N LEU A 191 -8.64 3.30 8.45
CA LEU A 191 -8.34 1.95 8.95
C LEU A 191 -7.70 1.13 7.82
N TYR A 192 -6.48 0.67 8.02
CA TYR A 192 -5.79 -0.22 7.08
C TYR A 192 -5.65 -1.62 7.68
N THR A 193 -6.43 -2.56 7.17
CA THR A 193 -6.37 -3.98 7.53
C THR A 193 -5.50 -4.73 6.54
N LYS A 194 -4.62 -5.60 7.01
CA LYS A 194 -3.66 -6.32 6.17
C LYS A 194 -3.49 -7.77 6.60
N ALA A 195 -3.35 -8.66 5.62
CA ALA A 195 -3.06 -10.05 5.83
C ALA A 195 -2.06 -10.57 4.80
N ALA A 196 -1.35 -11.65 5.12
CA ALA A 196 -0.53 -12.40 4.17
C ALA A 196 -1.17 -13.79 3.96
N PRO A 197 -2.11 -13.93 3.00
CA PRO A 197 -2.85 -15.17 2.79
C PRO A 197 -1.99 -16.31 2.26
N ALA A 198 -0.86 -16.00 1.62
CA ALA A 198 0.00 -17.04 1.06
C ALA A 198 1.48 -16.68 1.23
N VAL A 199 2.26 -17.66 1.70
CA VAL A 199 3.71 -17.61 1.81
C VAL A 199 4.28 -18.93 1.31
N GLY A 200 5.15 -18.90 0.31
CA GLY A 200 5.79 -20.10 -0.25
C GLY A 200 6.75 -19.77 -1.38
N SER A 201 7.68 -20.68 -1.67
CA SER A 201 8.64 -20.53 -2.77
C SER A 201 9.43 -19.21 -2.73
N ALA A 202 9.88 -18.82 -1.54
CA ALA A 202 10.56 -17.56 -1.26
C ALA A 202 9.75 -16.29 -1.63
N ARG A 203 8.43 -16.41 -1.81
CA ARG A 203 7.53 -15.30 -2.06
C ARG A 203 6.39 -15.27 -1.06
N ALA A 204 5.76 -14.10 -0.95
CA ALA A 204 4.56 -13.96 -0.17
C ALA A 204 3.59 -13.00 -0.88
N LEU A 205 2.33 -13.36 -0.88
CA LEU A 205 1.24 -12.47 -1.25
C LEU A 205 0.71 -11.82 0.01
N SER A 206 0.67 -10.49 0.01
CA SER A 206 -0.02 -9.69 1.02
C SER A 206 -1.23 -9.01 0.39
N ALA A 207 -2.30 -8.90 1.15
CA ALA A 207 -3.52 -8.22 0.75
C ALA A 207 -3.98 -7.27 1.86
N GLY A 208 -4.68 -6.21 1.49
CA GLY A 208 -5.21 -5.27 2.45
C GLY A 208 -6.46 -4.55 1.97
N ARG A 209 -7.17 -3.97 2.91
CA ARG A 209 -8.33 -3.09 2.67
C ARG A 209 -8.16 -1.82 3.47
N ILE A 210 -8.48 -0.70 2.86
CA ILE A 210 -8.40 0.61 3.49
C ILE A 210 -9.82 1.18 3.57
N PHE A 211 -10.23 1.54 4.77
CA PHE A 211 -11.56 2.09 5.04
C PHE A 211 -11.42 3.53 5.54
N ASN A 212 -12.37 4.37 5.17
CA ASN A 212 -12.57 5.64 5.85
C ASN A 212 -13.01 5.39 7.30
N ARG A 213 -12.92 6.40 8.15
CA ARG A 213 -13.31 6.27 9.57
C ARG A 213 -14.79 5.90 9.76
N ASP A 214 -15.64 6.29 8.82
CA ASP A 214 -17.07 5.95 8.82
C ASP A 214 -17.36 4.49 8.44
N GLY A 215 -16.32 3.69 8.15
CA GLY A 215 -16.42 2.28 7.77
C GLY A 215 -16.60 2.05 6.26
N THR A 216 -16.66 3.09 5.43
CA THR A 216 -16.77 2.92 3.97
C THR A 216 -15.44 2.45 3.37
N LEU A 217 -15.49 1.43 2.51
CA LEU A 217 -14.30 0.89 1.85
C LEU A 217 -13.76 1.89 0.81
N ALA A 218 -12.56 2.43 1.07
CA ALA A 218 -11.88 3.35 0.16
C ALA A 218 -11.07 2.61 -0.91
N ALA A 219 -10.33 1.56 -0.52
CA ALA A 219 -9.52 0.79 -1.46
C ALA A 219 -9.26 -0.64 -1.03
N SER A 220 -9.01 -1.49 -2.04
CA SER A 220 -8.42 -2.84 -1.88
C SER A 220 -7.04 -2.87 -2.50
N VAL A 221 -6.11 -3.59 -1.89
CA VAL A 221 -4.72 -3.66 -2.32
C VAL A 221 -4.19 -5.08 -2.24
N SER A 222 -3.29 -5.44 -3.15
CA SER A 222 -2.49 -6.66 -3.08
C SER A 222 -1.06 -6.41 -3.55
N GLN A 223 -0.12 -7.21 -3.03
CA GLN A 223 1.30 -7.06 -3.31
C GLN A 223 2.00 -8.40 -3.15
N GLU A 224 2.74 -8.83 -4.17
CA GLU A 224 3.69 -9.92 -4.02
C GLU A 224 5.06 -9.38 -3.60
N ALA A 225 5.74 -10.10 -2.74
CA ALA A 225 7.09 -9.77 -2.30
C ALA A 225 8.01 -10.99 -2.32
N LEU A 226 9.27 -10.77 -2.66
CA LEU A 226 10.35 -11.73 -2.48
C LEU A 226 10.82 -11.69 -1.01
N LEU A 227 10.95 -12.85 -0.41
CA LEU A 227 11.48 -13.03 0.93
C LEU A 227 12.97 -13.39 0.84
N HIS A 228 13.82 -12.57 1.42
CA HIS A 228 15.23 -12.88 1.58
C HIS A 228 15.40 -13.70 2.85
N THR A 229 16.06 -14.84 2.73
CA THR A 229 16.28 -15.74 3.86
C THR A 229 17.76 -15.91 4.12
N GLY A 230 18.15 -15.93 5.39
CA GLY A 230 19.50 -16.26 5.84
C GLY A 230 19.52 -17.48 6.75
N PRO A 231 20.69 -18.07 7.04
CA PRO A 231 20.80 -19.10 8.06
C PRO A 231 20.30 -18.54 9.40
N ARG A 232 19.69 -19.40 10.20
CA ARG A 232 19.36 -19.09 11.60
C ARG A 232 20.62 -19.26 12.41
N ASP A 233 21.08 -18.21 13.09
CA ASP A 233 22.20 -18.24 14.06
C ASP A 233 21.82 -19.04 15.31
#